data_30ca9cef0ca4217e1ce83442ff2212cd
#
_entry.id   30ca9cef0ca4217e1ce83442ff2212cd
#
_cell.length_a   1.000
_cell.length_b   1.000
_cell.length_c   1.000
_cell.angle_alpha   90.00
_cell.angle_beta   90.00
_cell.angle_gamma   90.00
#
_symmetry.space_group_name_H-M   'P 1'
#
loop_
_entity.id
_entity.type
_entity.pdbx_description
1 polymer ?
#
loop_
_entity_poly.entity_id
_entity_poly.type
_entity_poly.pdbx_seq_one_letter_code
_entity_poly.pdbx_strand_id
1 'polypeptide(L)'
;DMFASSGRDYHFYITDATGDGRVVEYDCESETRELVALPINAITNFYGIYKDKVLPNQKNGIYGHGRERYDAVLEVFDQQKDSPSNDTVWAALKAASQEPNPESITSNTQWSIAYNNTDLTAEIIIRRHWEDMTRYSLTAGAAK
;
A
#
# COMPACT_ATOMS: atom_id res chain seq x y z
N ASP A 1 15.67 -16.33 8.28
CA ASP A 1 14.71 -15.27 7.98
C ASP A 1 14.29 -15.37 6.51
N MET A 2 13.02 -15.65 6.25
CA MET A 2 12.47 -15.90 4.90
C MET A 2 12.56 -14.65 3.99
N PHE A 3 12.45 -13.45 4.56
CA PHE A 3 12.53 -12.21 3.80
C PHE A 3 13.97 -11.91 3.37
N ALA A 4 14.94 -12.04 4.27
CA ALA A 4 16.37 -11.83 3.95
C ALA A 4 16.87 -12.78 2.88
N SER A 5 16.36 -14.01 2.83
CA SER A 5 16.77 -15.02 1.86
C SER A 5 16.20 -14.81 0.46
N SER A 6 15.21 -13.95 0.26
CA SER A 6 14.57 -13.71 -1.04
C SER A 6 15.48 -13.01 -2.05
N GLY A 7 16.52 -12.32 -1.58
CA GLY A 7 17.43 -11.51 -2.40
C GLY A 7 16.77 -10.32 -3.09
N ARG A 8 15.54 -9.97 -2.69
CA ARG A 8 14.76 -8.87 -3.25
C ARG A 8 14.44 -7.85 -2.17
N ASP A 9 14.42 -6.59 -2.55
CA ASP A 9 14.13 -5.48 -1.66
C ASP A 9 12.63 -5.16 -1.74
N TYR A 10 11.89 -5.68 -0.76
CA TYR A 10 10.46 -5.43 -0.57
C TYR A 10 10.23 -4.70 0.74
N HIS A 11 9.13 -3.95 0.77
CA HIS A 11 8.48 -3.54 2.00
C HIS A 11 7.06 -4.08 2.05
N PHE A 12 6.53 -4.23 3.27
CA PHE A 12 5.19 -4.73 3.53
C PHE A 12 4.50 -3.78 4.49
N TYR A 13 3.23 -3.46 4.22
CA TYR A 13 2.37 -2.86 5.22
C TYR A 13 1.57 -3.96 5.90
N ILE A 14 1.77 -4.12 7.20
CA ILE A 14 1.15 -5.18 8.00
C ILE A 14 0.23 -4.51 9.01
N THR A 15 -1.01 -4.97 9.08
CA THR A 15 -2.03 -4.49 10.02
C THR A 15 -2.67 -5.66 10.75
N ASP A 16 -3.25 -5.37 11.92
CA ASP A 16 -4.04 -6.31 12.68
C ASP A 16 -5.44 -5.78 13.03
N ALA A 17 -6.26 -6.61 13.70
CA ALA A 17 -7.62 -6.24 14.08
C ALA A 17 -7.68 -5.27 15.27
N THR A 18 -6.57 -4.96 15.93
CA THR A 18 -6.51 -3.96 17.01
C THR A 18 -6.35 -2.54 16.47
N GLY A 19 -6.08 -2.40 15.16
CA GLY A 19 -5.81 -1.14 14.49
C GLY A 19 -4.34 -0.75 14.48
N ASP A 20 -3.44 -1.63 14.96
CA ASP A 20 -2.00 -1.40 14.80
C ASP A 20 -1.57 -1.71 13.37
N GLY A 21 -0.75 -0.82 12.81
CA GLY A 21 -0.20 -0.96 11.47
C GLY A 21 1.26 -0.55 11.41
N ARG A 22 2.05 -1.31 10.66
CA ARG A 22 3.48 -1.04 10.47
C ARG A 22 3.90 -1.28 9.04
N VAL A 23 4.74 -0.38 8.52
CA VAL A 23 5.56 -0.70 7.35
C VAL A 23 6.79 -1.44 7.83
N VAL A 24 7.01 -2.63 7.29
CA VAL A 24 8.13 -3.51 7.61
C VAL A 24 9.04 -3.58 6.40
N GLU A 25 10.30 -3.25 6.59
CA GLU A 25 11.30 -3.21 5.53
C GLU A 25 12.70 -3.51 6.07
N TYR A 26 13.63 -3.82 5.17
CA TYR A 26 15.03 -3.99 5.53
C TYR A 26 15.78 -2.67 5.41
N ASP A 27 16.69 -2.42 6.35
CA ASP A 27 17.71 -1.40 6.17
C ASP A 27 18.75 -1.86 5.14
N CYS A 28 18.60 -1.37 3.90
CA CYS A 28 19.47 -1.74 2.78
C CYS A 28 20.87 -1.14 2.88
N GLU A 29 21.09 -0.10 3.70
CA GLU A 29 22.39 0.51 3.95
C GLU A 29 23.11 -0.17 5.14
N SER A 30 22.42 -1.00 5.92
CA SER A 30 23.00 -1.80 7.00
C SER A 30 23.67 -3.07 6.46
N GLU A 31 24.88 -3.36 6.91
CA GLU A 31 25.58 -4.60 6.56
C GLU A 31 24.82 -5.85 7.01
N THR A 32 24.08 -5.75 8.12
CA THR A 32 23.29 -6.85 8.69
C THR A 32 21.89 -6.95 8.11
N ARG A 33 21.48 -5.99 7.28
CA ARG A 33 20.12 -5.89 6.72
C ARG A 33 19.06 -6.06 7.81
N GLU A 34 19.14 -5.23 8.82
CA GLU A 34 18.20 -5.28 9.95
C GLU A 34 16.78 -5.03 9.52
N LEU A 35 15.84 -5.78 10.11
CA LEU A 35 14.42 -5.59 9.89
C LEU A 35 13.94 -4.40 10.71
N VAL A 36 13.31 -3.45 10.06
CA VAL A 36 12.76 -2.23 10.67
C VAL A 36 11.25 -2.22 10.53
N ALA A 37 10.54 -1.85 11.61
CA ALA A 37 9.10 -1.69 11.63
C ALA A 37 8.75 -0.23 11.92
N LEU A 38 8.18 0.46 10.94
CA LEU A 38 7.90 1.90 11.00
C LEU A 38 6.41 2.15 11.26
N PRO A 39 6.07 3.05 12.21
CA PRO A 39 4.68 3.42 12.49
C PRO A 39 4.17 4.47 11.48
N ILE A 40 4.19 4.14 10.20
CA ILE A 40 3.71 5.00 9.11
C ILE A 40 2.53 4.34 8.42
N ASN A 41 1.57 5.13 7.96
CA ASN A 41 0.27 4.68 7.47
C ASN A 41 0.20 4.52 5.94
N ALA A 42 1.27 4.84 5.23
CA ALA A 42 1.34 4.71 3.79
C ALA A 42 2.77 4.44 3.34
N ILE A 43 2.91 3.71 2.26
CA ILE A 43 4.18 3.46 1.58
C ILE A 43 3.91 3.27 0.08
N THR A 44 4.85 3.71 -0.75
CA THR A 44 4.83 3.53 -2.20
C THR A 44 6.21 3.11 -2.70
N ASN A 45 6.67 3.56 -3.85
CA ASN A 45 7.94 3.13 -4.46
C ASN A 45 9.17 3.82 -3.82
N PHE A 46 9.30 3.76 -2.51
CA PHE A 46 10.49 4.20 -1.75
C PHE A 46 10.53 3.49 -0.39
N TYR A 47 11.70 3.45 0.25
CA TYR A 47 11.86 2.93 1.60
C TYR A 47 11.49 4.00 2.64
N GLY A 48 10.61 3.66 3.57
CA GLY A 48 10.15 4.56 4.62
C GLY A 48 11.25 5.06 5.54
N ILE A 49 12.25 4.21 5.84
CA ILE A 49 13.45 4.61 6.63
C ILE A 49 14.28 5.69 5.94
N TYR A 50 14.22 5.77 4.60
CA TYR A 50 14.94 6.78 3.83
C TYR A 50 14.03 7.88 3.27
N LYS A 51 12.79 7.97 3.74
CA LYS A 51 11.76 8.88 3.26
C LYS A 51 12.28 10.31 3.09
N ASP A 52 12.90 10.86 4.12
CA ASP A 52 13.36 12.25 4.13
C ASP A 52 14.53 12.51 3.17
N LYS A 53 15.31 11.48 2.87
CA LYS A 53 16.42 11.51 1.89
C LYS A 53 15.93 11.37 0.45
N VAL A 54 14.92 10.53 0.23
CA VAL A 54 14.49 10.08 -1.10
C VAL A 54 13.38 10.95 -1.67
N LEU A 55 12.32 11.25 -0.92
CA LEU A 55 11.15 11.97 -1.43
C LEU A 55 11.45 13.34 -2.04
N PRO A 56 12.38 14.16 -1.50
CA PRO A 56 12.73 15.44 -2.12
C PRO A 56 13.23 15.31 -3.56
N ASN A 57 13.80 14.15 -3.91
CA ASN A 57 14.38 13.86 -5.22
C ASN A 57 13.45 13.06 -6.14
N GLN A 58 12.34 12.54 -5.63
CA GLN A 58 11.32 11.85 -6.42
C GLN A 58 10.30 12.86 -6.95
N LYS A 59 10.44 13.24 -8.23
CA LYS A 59 9.57 14.21 -8.92
C LYS A 59 9.24 13.71 -10.32
N ASN A 60 8.15 14.22 -10.90
CA ASN A 60 7.79 14.05 -12.31
C ASN A 60 7.65 12.58 -12.73
N GLY A 61 6.99 11.76 -11.92
CA GLY A 61 6.67 10.38 -12.26
C GLY A 61 7.81 9.39 -12.11
N ILE A 62 8.93 9.78 -11.50
CA ILE A 62 10.03 8.86 -11.19
C ILE A 62 9.53 7.73 -10.30
N TYR A 63 10.02 6.51 -10.55
CA TYR A 63 9.66 5.29 -9.79
C TYR A 63 8.14 5.07 -9.71
N GLY A 64 7.46 5.12 -10.88
CA GLY A 64 6.03 4.86 -10.94
C GLY A 64 5.19 5.86 -10.16
N HIS A 65 5.55 7.14 -10.18
CA HIS A 65 4.91 8.21 -9.43
C HIS A 65 4.86 7.95 -7.92
N GLY A 66 5.93 7.40 -7.37
CA GLY A 66 5.98 6.97 -5.96
C GLY A 66 5.63 8.08 -4.99
N ARG A 67 6.24 9.26 -5.16
CA ARG A 67 5.97 10.44 -4.33
C ARG A 67 4.55 10.96 -4.53
N GLU A 68 4.14 11.19 -5.76
CA GLU A 68 2.83 11.78 -6.08
C GLU A 68 1.69 10.91 -5.54
N ARG A 69 1.82 9.58 -5.65
CA ARG A 69 0.85 8.64 -5.07
C ARG A 69 0.86 8.65 -3.54
N TYR A 70 2.04 8.76 -2.94
CA TYR A 70 2.17 8.86 -1.49
C TYR A 70 1.51 10.13 -0.96
N ASP A 71 1.80 11.29 -1.56
CA ASP A 71 1.23 12.58 -1.19
C ASP A 71 -0.30 12.57 -1.34
N ALA A 72 -0.83 11.97 -2.42
CA ALA A 72 -2.27 11.84 -2.65
C ALA A 72 -2.96 10.98 -1.57
N VAL A 73 -2.35 9.89 -1.11
CA VAL A 73 -2.88 9.07 -0.01
C VAL A 73 -2.91 9.86 1.29
N LEU A 74 -1.82 10.58 1.61
CA LEU A 74 -1.76 11.37 2.84
C LEU A 74 -2.78 12.50 2.84
N GLU A 75 -3.02 13.12 1.71
CA GLU A 75 -4.06 14.15 1.55
C GLU A 75 -5.46 13.59 1.87
N VAL A 76 -5.80 12.42 1.35
CA VAL A 76 -7.07 11.75 1.67
C VAL A 76 -7.19 11.46 3.16
N PHE A 77 -6.13 10.96 3.78
CA PHE A 77 -6.12 10.66 5.22
C PHE A 77 -6.26 11.94 6.06
N ASP A 78 -5.62 13.05 5.69
CA ASP A 78 -5.77 14.31 6.41
C ASP A 78 -7.20 14.88 6.28
N GLN A 79 -7.78 14.83 5.09
CA GLN A 79 -9.15 15.28 4.83
C GLN A 79 -10.21 14.48 5.60
N GLN A 80 -9.97 13.20 5.88
CA GLN A 80 -10.93 12.29 6.52
C GLN A 80 -10.50 11.80 7.91
N LYS A 81 -9.51 12.43 8.52
CA LYS A 81 -8.93 12.02 9.81
C LYS A 81 -9.90 11.95 10.97
N ASP A 82 -10.93 12.81 10.98
CA ASP A 82 -11.90 12.91 12.08
C ASP A 82 -12.99 11.83 12.01
N SER A 83 -13.14 11.17 10.87
CA SER A 83 -14.13 10.10 10.67
C SER A 83 -13.68 9.09 9.62
N PRO A 84 -12.57 8.38 9.86
CA PRO A 84 -12.08 7.37 8.92
C PRO A 84 -13.08 6.21 8.78
N SER A 85 -13.25 5.72 7.56
CA SER A 85 -14.19 4.65 7.23
C SER A 85 -13.64 3.77 6.10
N ASN A 86 -14.40 2.75 5.69
CA ASN A 86 -14.08 1.97 4.50
C ASN A 86 -14.00 2.84 3.24
N ASP A 87 -14.83 3.89 3.16
CA ASP A 87 -14.78 4.82 2.03
C ASP A 87 -13.47 5.62 2.00
N THR A 88 -12.86 5.91 3.16
CA THR A 88 -11.54 6.53 3.25
C THR A 88 -10.47 5.65 2.61
N VAL A 89 -10.52 4.34 2.85
CA VAL A 89 -9.58 3.37 2.26
C VAL A 89 -9.74 3.35 0.74
N TRP A 90 -10.97 3.28 0.25
CA TRP A 90 -11.24 3.29 -1.19
C TRP A 90 -10.88 4.62 -1.85
N ALA A 91 -11.11 5.75 -1.19
CA ALA A 91 -10.67 7.06 -1.67
C ALA A 91 -9.14 7.13 -1.80
N ALA A 92 -8.39 6.62 -0.81
CA ALA A 92 -6.94 6.56 -0.85
C ALA A 92 -6.41 5.63 -1.97
N LEU A 93 -6.99 4.44 -2.12
CA LEU A 93 -6.65 3.51 -3.20
C LEU A 93 -6.92 4.11 -4.58
N LYS A 94 -8.03 4.83 -4.72
CA LYS A 94 -8.40 5.52 -5.95
C LYS A 94 -7.44 6.68 -6.26
N ALA A 95 -7.09 7.48 -5.26
CA ALA A 95 -6.14 8.59 -5.40
C ALA A 95 -4.74 8.11 -5.78
N ALA A 96 -4.31 6.95 -5.25
CA ALA A 96 -3.03 6.34 -5.58
C ALA A 96 -3.03 5.52 -6.89
N SER A 97 -4.18 5.33 -7.52
CA SER A 97 -4.30 4.50 -8.73
C SER A 97 -3.72 5.21 -9.95
N GLN A 98 -3.13 4.42 -10.85
CA GLN A 98 -2.57 4.90 -12.10
C GLN A 98 -3.49 4.58 -13.27
N GLU A 99 -3.73 5.60 -14.13
CA GLU A 99 -4.48 5.46 -15.36
C GLU A 99 -3.80 4.50 -16.35
N PRO A 100 -4.58 3.84 -17.22
CA PRO A 100 -4.01 3.07 -18.31
C PRO A 100 -3.11 3.94 -19.19
N ASN A 101 -1.89 3.44 -19.42
CA ASN A 101 -0.94 4.07 -20.33
C ASN A 101 -0.84 3.21 -21.60
N PRO A 102 -1.26 3.71 -22.77
CA PRO A 102 -1.18 2.97 -24.03
C PRO A 102 0.24 2.56 -24.42
N GLU A 103 1.25 3.33 -24.00
CA GLU A 103 2.66 3.07 -24.29
C GLU A 103 3.27 2.03 -23.32
N SER A 104 2.61 1.76 -22.21
CA SER A 104 3.09 0.80 -21.20
C SER A 104 1.92 0.15 -20.46
N ILE A 105 1.46 -0.98 -20.95
CA ILE A 105 0.31 -1.71 -20.39
C ILE A 105 0.53 -2.19 -18.95
N THR A 106 1.77 -2.24 -18.49
CA THR A 106 2.12 -2.62 -17.12
C THR A 106 2.20 -1.43 -16.17
N SER A 107 2.15 -0.20 -16.68
CA SER A 107 2.22 1.05 -15.89
C SER A 107 0.85 1.53 -15.43
N ASN A 108 -0.09 0.63 -15.21
CA ASN A 108 -1.41 1.00 -14.69
C ASN A 108 -1.78 0.12 -13.50
N THR A 109 -2.75 0.56 -12.72
CA THR A 109 -3.24 -0.20 -11.57
C THR A 109 -4.03 -1.40 -12.07
N GLN A 110 -3.48 -2.60 -11.81
CA GLN A 110 -4.08 -3.86 -12.24
C GLN A 110 -5.18 -4.34 -11.30
N TRP A 111 -5.02 -4.07 -10.00
CA TRP A 111 -5.99 -4.40 -8.96
C TRP A 111 -5.81 -3.47 -7.76
N SER A 112 -6.88 -3.30 -6.99
CA SER A 112 -6.90 -2.64 -5.69
C SER A 112 -7.65 -3.51 -4.72
N ILE A 113 -7.13 -3.68 -3.50
CA ILE A 113 -7.74 -4.50 -2.46
C ILE A 113 -7.84 -3.69 -1.16
N ALA A 114 -9.01 -3.72 -0.55
CA ALA A 114 -9.25 -3.25 0.81
C ALA A 114 -9.52 -4.46 1.72
N TYR A 115 -8.82 -4.54 2.84
CA TYR A 115 -9.02 -5.57 3.87
C TYR A 115 -9.70 -4.95 5.09
N ASN A 116 -10.69 -5.65 5.64
CA ASN A 116 -11.27 -5.34 6.93
C ASN A 116 -10.90 -6.47 7.90
N ASN A 117 -9.94 -6.21 8.77
CA ASN A 117 -9.44 -7.18 9.73
C ASN A 117 -10.42 -7.47 10.87
N THR A 118 -11.36 -6.55 11.15
CA THR A 118 -12.39 -6.75 12.16
C THR A 118 -13.48 -7.71 11.66
N ASP A 119 -13.96 -7.48 10.43
CA ASP A 119 -15.01 -8.28 9.81
C ASP A 119 -14.46 -9.50 9.06
N LEU A 120 -13.15 -9.63 8.97
CA LEU A 120 -12.44 -10.64 8.18
C LEU A 120 -12.96 -10.72 6.75
N THR A 121 -12.97 -9.57 6.07
CA THR A 121 -13.39 -9.45 4.68
C THR A 121 -12.31 -8.79 3.83
N ALA A 122 -12.34 -9.08 2.54
CA ALA A 122 -11.56 -8.38 1.53
C ALA A 122 -12.47 -7.96 0.38
N GLU A 123 -12.26 -6.76 -0.12
CA GLU A 123 -12.92 -6.22 -1.30
C GLU A 123 -11.87 -5.95 -2.38
N ILE A 124 -12.12 -6.42 -3.60
CA ILE A 124 -11.20 -6.27 -4.72
C ILE A 124 -11.88 -5.59 -5.91
N ILE A 125 -11.14 -4.68 -6.53
CA ILE A 125 -11.49 -4.04 -7.79
C ILE A 125 -10.37 -4.29 -8.79
N ILE A 126 -10.72 -4.75 -9.98
CA ILE A 126 -9.78 -5.06 -11.05
C ILE A 126 -9.74 -3.92 -12.06
N ARG A 127 -8.50 -3.53 -12.46
CA ARG A 127 -8.24 -2.54 -13.52
C ARG A 127 -9.06 -1.26 -13.42
N ARG A 128 -9.28 -0.80 -12.15
CA ARG A 128 -10.00 0.44 -11.87
C ARG A 128 -11.47 0.47 -12.31
N HIS A 129 -12.11 -0.70 -12.47
CA HIS A 129 -13.57 -0.80 -12.64
C HIS A 129 -14.24 -0.57 -11.29
N TRP A 130 -14.28 0.70 -10.85
CA TRP A 130 -14.68 1.09 -9.49
C TRP A 130 -16.12 0.76 -9.13
N GLU A 131 -16.94 0.53 -10.14
CA GLU A 131 -18.35 0.11 -10.04
C GLU A 131 -18.51 -1.42 -9.91
N ASP A 132 -17.44 -2.19 -10.11
CA ASP A 132 -17.47 -3.65 -10.17
C ASP A 132 -16.58 -4.26 -9.07
N MET A 133 -17.08 -4.17 -7.84
CA MET A 133 -16.38 -4.64 -6.65
C MET A 133 -16.80 -6.07 -6.31
N THR A 134 -15.81 -6.93 -6.09
CA THR A 134 -16.03 -8.29 -5.57
C THR A 134 -15.62 -8.36 -4.10
N ARG A 135 -16.49 -8.91 -3.25
CA ARG A 135 -16.25 -9.10 -1.81
C ARG A 135 -16.03 -10.56 -1.47
N TYR A 136 -15.04 -10.81 -0.62
CA TYR A 136 -14.71 -12.12 -0.10
C TYR A 136 -14.77 -12.14 1.42
N SER A 137 -15.25 -13.24 2.01
CA SER A 137 -15.04 -13.55 3.43
C SER A 137 -13.69 -14.22 3.58
N LEU A 138 -12.89 -13.73 4.55
CA LEU A 138 -11.59 -14.30 4.92
C LEU A 138 -11.70 -15.35 6.05
N THR A 139 -12.91 -15.58 6.58
CA THR A 139 -13.14 -16.68 7.50
C THR A 139 -12.92 -17.98 6.76
N ALA A 140 -12.06 -18.84 7.30
CA ALA A 140 -11.88 -20.18 6.74
C ALA A 140 -13.24 -20.85 6.63
N GLY A 141 -13.69 -21.10 5.41
CA GLY A 141 -14.84 -21.95 5.19
C GLY A 141 -14.55 -23.27 5.88
N ALA A 142 -15.46 -23.74 6.74
CA ALA A 142 -15.35 -25.07 7.26
C ALA A 142 -15.13 -26.01 6.06
N ALA A 143 -13.97 -26.64 6.03
CA ALA A 143 -13.69 -27.67 5.02
C ALA A 143 -14.81 -28.68 5.11
N LYS A 144 -15.64 -28.77 4.07
CA LYS A 144 -16.64 -29.82 3.93
C LYS A 144 -15.95 -31.10 3.53
#